data_de714b9c5558c59f6c5611d93b6f1696
#
_entry.id   de714b9c5558c59f6c5611d93b6f1696
#
_cell.length_a   1.000
_cell.length_b   1.000
_cell.length_c   1.000
_cell.angle_alpha   90.00
_cell.angle_beta   90.00
_cell.angle_gamma   90.00
#
_symmetry.space_group_name_H-M   'P 1'
#
loop_
_entity.id
_entity.type
_entity.pdbx_description
1 polymer ?
#
loop_
_entity_poly.entity_id
_entity_poly.type
_entity_poly.pdbx_seq_one_letter_code
_entity_poly.pdbx_strand_id
1 'polypeptide(L)'
;MNKNYYLYLLLVFLYFNSCASLSLFSPETHNHYTNEDTKKITGKKLDYKELFNGLDLSGWIVYGTEKWYVEDGLLVCESGPDAQYGYLGTEDFYKNFVLNLEFKQESNGNSGVFFRSTVEGTKVSGWQVEVAQPGKFTGGVYESYGRGWLVKPIDGKDSSLKMNEWNKLTIKVYGDSVTTFLNGEQMITYSDEKIGKANGRIALQIHDGGGIKVKWKNIKIHEFKKLDTDFTF
;
A
#
# COMPACT_ATOMS: atom_id res chain seq x y z
N MET A 1 43.26 49.36 24.68
CA MET A 1 43.00 50.74 24.23
C MET A 1 41.69 50.73 23.51
N ASN A 2 40.65 51.17 24.16
CA ASN A 2 39.87 52.39 23.90
C ASN A 2 39.12 52.35 22.55
N LYS A 3 37.86 52.67 22.40
CA LYS A 3 36.79 53.29 23.21
C LYS A 3 35.45 53.05 22.51
N ASN A 4 34.43 52.78 23.25
CA ASN A 4 33.05 53.32 23.22
C ASN A 4 32.73 54.37 22.15
N TYR A 5 31.45 54.32 21.64
CA TYR A 5 30.46 55.36 21.92
C TYR A 5 29.05 54.89 21.53
N TYR A 6 28.17 55.15 22.44
CA TYR A 6 26.71 55.23 22.42
C TYR A 6 26.23 56.38 21.51
N LEU A 7 25.01 56.31 20.99
CA LEU A 7 23.98 57.28 21.33
C LEU A 7 22.72 57.22 20.46
N TYR A 8 21.57 57.03 21.12
CA TYR A 8 20.25 57.70 21.07
C TYR A 8 19.45 57.82 19.76
N LEU A 9 18.26 57.20 19.80
CA LEU A 9 16.90 57.75 19.94
C LEU A 9 16.48 58.83 18.93
N LEU A 10 15.40 58.59 18.21
CA LEU A 10 14.17 59.39 18.30
C LEU A 10 13.01 58.78 17.48
N LEU A 11 11.86 58.71 18.15
CA LEU A 11 10.54 58.42 17.63
C LEU A 11 10.06 59.53 16.70
N VAL A 12 9.39 59.12 15.58
CA VAL A 12 8.34 59.99 14.97
C VAL A 12 7.19 59.10 14.52
N PHE A 13 6.05 59.28 15.20
CA PHE A 13 4.75 58.87 14.76
C PHE A 13 4.31 59.73 13.59
N LEU A 14 3.91 59.15 12.46
CA LEU A 14 3.04 59.83 11.53
C LEU A 14 1.97 58.84 11.06
N TYR A 15 0.73 59.14 11.48
CA TYR A 15 -0.51 58.62 10.93
C TYR A 15 -0.65 59.04 9.49
N PHE A 16 -0.87 58.10 8.59
CA PHE A 16 -1.63 58.36 7.35
C PHE A 16 -2.65 57.24 7.15
N ASN A 17 -3.91 57.67 7.34
CA ASN A 17 -5.05 56.96 6.78
C ASN A 17 -4.99 57.06 5.25
N SER A 18 -5.07 55.92 4.57
CA SER A 18 -5.61 55.90 3.20
C SER A 18 -6.33 54.57 2.97
N CYS A 19 -7.61 54.69 2.70
CA CYS A 19 -8.43 53.63 2.13
C CYS A 19 -7.88 53.15 0.81
N ALA A 20 -7.80 51.82 0.60
CA ALA A 20 -8.16 51.23 -0.69
C ALA A 20 -8.17 49.71 -0.64
N SER A 21 -9.32 49.20 -1.08
CA SER A 21 -9.59 47.89 -1.69
C SER A 21 -9.30 46.63 -0.89
N LEU A 22 -10.34 46.15 -0.24
CA LEU A 22 -10.53 44.71 0.05
C LEU A 22 -10.55 43.95 -1.26
N SER A 23 -9.52 43.15 -1.52
CA SER A 23 -9.61 41.97 -2.37
C SER A 23 -10.19 40.84 -1.52
N LEU A 24 -11.42 40.44 -1.85
CA LEU A 24 -12.12 39.29 -1.30
C LEU A 24 -11.31 38.01 -1.57
N PHE A 25 -10.56 37.54 -0.58
CA PHE A 25 -10.18 36.14 -0.52
C PHE A 25 -11.44 35.35 -0.16
N SER A 26 -11.90 34.53 -1.10
CA SER A 26 -12.89 33.49 -0.85
C SER A 26 -12.30 32.52 0.19
N PRO A 27 -13.00 32.20 1.29
CA PRO A 27 -12.56 31.10 2.13
C PRO A 27 -12.73 29.81 1.32
N GLU A 28 -11.66 29.05 1.15
CA GLU A 28 -11.74 27.67 0.73
C GLU A 28 -12.70 26.95 1.66
N THR A 29 -13.77 26.44 1.10
CA THR A 29 -14.74 25.61 1.82
C THR A 29 -14.05 24.30 2.18
N HIS A 30 -13.50 24.24 3.40
CA HIS A 30 -13.25 22.96 4.04
C HIS A 30 -14.62 22.30 4.24
N ASN A 31 -14.92 21.32 3.40
CA ASN A 31 -16.06 20.45 3.57
C ASN A 31 -15.89 19.70 4.91
N HIS A 32 -16.50 20.20 5.95
CA HIS A 32 -16.73 19.46 7.19
C HIS A 32 -17.77 18.37 6.89
N TYR A 33 -17.30 17.16 6.59
CA TYR A 33 -18.17 15.99 6.58
C TYR A 33 -18.65 15.74 8.01
N THR A 34 -19.96 15.70 8.20
CA THR A 34 -20.56 15.40 9.50
C THR A 34 -20.46 13.91 9.81
N ASN A 35 -20.52 13.53 11.09
CA ASN A 35 -20.53 12.12 11.52
C ASN A 35 -21.69 11.29 10.93
N GLU A 36 -22.72 11.93 10.37
CA GLU A 36 -23.82 11.26 9.68
C GLU A 36 -23.45 10.86 8.25
N ASP A 37 -22.61 11.64 7.56
CA ASP A 37 -22.13 11.33 6.21
C ASP A 37 -21.21 10.13 6.24
N THR A 38 -20.35 10.01 7.26
CA THR A 38 -19.49 8.83 7.47
C THR A 38 -20.28 7.56 7.77
N LYS A 39 -21.44 7.68 8.45
CA LYS A 39 -22.31 6.54 8.77
C LYS A 39 -23.07 6.00 7.55
N LYS A 40 -23.33 6.85 6.56
CA LYS A 40 -24.01 6.45 5.30
C LYS A 40 -23.10 5.69 4.35
N ILE A 41 -21.79 5.94 4.41
CA ILE A 41 -20.76 5.31 3.58
C ILE A 41 -20.40 3.91 4.09
N THR A 42 -20.52 3.64 5.39
CA THR A 42 -20.17 2.36 6.02
C THR A 42 -21.25 1.26 5.87
N GLY A 43 -22.38 1.56 5.23
CA GLY A 43 -23.52 0.62 5.16
C GLY A 43 -23.53 -0.36 4.00
N LYS A 44 -22.73 -0.15 2.93
CA LYS A 44 -22.73 -1.07 1.79
C LYS A 44 -21.67 -2.17 2.02
N LYS A 45 -22.16 -3.38 2.30
CA LYS A 45 -21.28 -4.55 2.39
C LYS A 45 -20.60 -4.75 1.03
N LEU A 46 -19.25 -4.72 1.01
CA LEU A 46 -18.50 -5.00 -0.20
C LEU A 46 -18.70 -6.48 -0.61
N ASP A 47 -18.93 -6.69 -1.88
CA ASP A 47 -19.03 -8.03 -2.46
C ASP A 47 -17.63 -8.49 -2.88
N TYR A 48 -17.10 -9.50 -2.19
CA TYR A 48 -15.75 -10.02 -2.43
C TYR A 48 -15.80 -11.32 -3.24
N LYS A 49 -14.99 -11.37 -4.30
CA LYS A 49 -14.66 -12.59 -5.03
C LYS A 49 -13.42 -13.22 -4.37
N GLU A 50 -13.49 -14.53 -4.08
CA GLU A 50 -12.31 -15.29 -3.65
C GLU A 50 -11.33 -15.43 -4.83
N LEU A 51 -10.06 -15.09 -4.62
CA LEU A 51 -8.98 -15.30 -5.58
C LEU A 51 -8.28 -16.64 -5.37
N PHE A 52 -8.33 -17.18 -4.17
CA PHE A 52 -7.78 -18.50 -3.84
C PHE A 52 -8.90 -19.39 -3.30
N ASN A 53 -9.05 -20.57 -3.93
CA ASN A 53 -10.16 -21.49 -3.66
C ASN A 53 -9.87 -22.49 -2.53
N GLY A 54 -8.65 -22.52 -1.97
CA GLY A 54 -8.21 -23.46 -0.94
C GLY A 54 -7.93 -24.88 -1.43
N LEU A 55 -8.05 -25.16 -2.73
CA LEU A 55 -7.94 -26.51 -3.29
C LEU A 55 -6.74 -26.67 -4.22
N ASP A 56 -6.53 -25.69 -5.09
CA ASP A 56 -5.49 -25.71 -6.12
C ASP A 56 -5.10 -24.28 -6.55
N LEU A 57 -4.22 -24.19 -7.54
CA LEU A 57 -3.75 -22.91 -8.09
C LEU A 57 -4.59 -22.42 -9.28
N SER A 58 -5.83 -22.86 -9.45
CA SER A 58 -6.71 -22.37 -10.52
C SER A 58 -6.88 -20.85 -10.44
N GLY A 59 -6.73 -20.15 -11.57
CA GLY A 59 -6.74 -18.69 -11.66
C GLY A 59 -5.38 -18.02 -11.36
N TRP A 60 -4.33 -18.84 -11.15
CA TRP A 60 -2.97 -18.38 -10.88
C TRP A 60 -1.95 -19.01 -11.82
N ILE A 61 -0.88 -18.29 -12.11
CA ILE A 61 0.25 -18.70 -12.93
C ILE A 61 1.52 -18.66 -12.09
N VAL A 62 2.26 -19.76 -12.05
CA VAL A 62 3.56 -19.84 -11.38
C VAL A 62 4.65 -19.30 -12.32
N TYR A 63 5.52 -18.45 -11.79
CA TYR A 63 6.67 -17.87 -12.46
C TYR A 63 7.95 -18.14 -11.65
N GLY A 64 8.94 -18.73 -12.28
CA GLY A 64 10.19 -19.15 -11.65
C GLY A 64 10.16 -20.58 -11.16
N THR A 65 11.14 -20.94 -10.37
CA THR A 65 11.42 -22.30 -9.88
C THR A 65 11.08 -22.51 -8.42
N GLU A 66 10.66 -21.43 -7.75
CA GLU A 66 10.23 -21.45 -6.36
C GLU A 66 8.94 -22.25 -6.19
N LYS A 67 8.76 -22.84 -5.01
CA LYS A 67 7.65 -23.75 -4.77
C LYS A 67 6.38 -23.00 -4.38
N TRP A 68 5.32 -23.27 -5.12
CA TRP A 68 3.96 -22.83 -4.84
C TRP A 68 3.05 -24.05 -4.83
N TYR A 69 2.39 -24.31 -3.73
CA TYR A 69 1.50 -25.46 -3.58
C TYR A 69 0.40 -25.22 -2.55
N VAL A 70 -0.58 -26.12 -2.52
CA VAL A 70 -1.67 -26.09 -1.55
C VAL A 70 -1.47 -27.21 -0.54
N GLU A 71 -1.52 -26.88 0.75
CA GLU A 71 -1.43 -27.81 1.87
C GLU A 71 -2.48 -27.41 2.92
N ASP A 72 -3.35 -28.35 3.30
CA ASP A 72 -4.42 -28.14 4.30
C ASP A 72 -5.31 -26.91 4.05
N GLY A 73 -5.64 -26.66 2.78
CA GLY A 73 -6.43 -25.50 2.39
C GLY A 73 -5.69 -24.16 2.38
N LEU A 74 -4.39 -24.19 2.61
CA LEU A 74 -3.51 -23.02 2.62
C LEU A 74 -2.67 -22.97 1.34
N LEU A 75 -2.50 -21.79 0.78
CA LEU A 75 -1.51 -21.56 -0.25
C LEU A 75 -0.14 -21.39 0.43
N VAL A 76 0.81 -22.21 0.06
CA VAL A 76 2.16 -22.19 0.62
C VAL A 76 3.15 -21.75 -0.44
N CYS A 77 4.02 -20.81 -0.09
CA CYS A 77 5.21 -20.51 -0.85
C CYS A 77 6.47 -20.86 -0.04
N GLU A 78 7.42 -21.51 -0.70
CA GLU A 78 8.66 -21.95 -0.10
C GLU A 78 9.81 -21.83 -1.10
N SER A 79 10.96 -21.35 -0.63
CA SER A 79 12.15 -21.23 -1.47
C SER A 79 12.51 -22.57 -2.13
N GLY A 80 12.76 -22.53 -3.43
CA GLY A 80 13.26 -23.64 -4.22
C GLY A 80 14.76 -23.86 -4.02
N PRO A 81 15.33 -24.86 -4.72
CA PRO A 81 16.73 -25.24 -4.54
C PRO A 81 17.74 -24.22 -5.10
N ASP A 82 17.33 -23.38 -6.03
CA ASP A 82 18.16 -22.34 -6.64
C ASP A 82 18.07 -20.99 -5.93
N ALA A 83 17.14 -20.87 -4.95
CA ALA A 83 16.95 -19.69 -4.10
C ALA A 83 16.83 -18.38 -4.90
N GLN A 84 16.15 -18.43 -6.03
CA GLN A 84 15.91 -17.28 -6.91
C GLN A 84 14.59 -16.57 -6.56
N TYR A 85 14.26 -15.54 -7.31
CA TYR A 85 12.93 -14.93 -7.23
C TYR A 85 11.88 -15.84 -7.83
N GLY A 86 10.74 -15.96 -7.16
CA GLY A 86 9.57 -16.65 -7.68
C GLY A 86 8.28 -15.86 -7.41
N TYR A 87 7.32 -16.04 -8.31
CA TYR A 87 6.06 -15.33 -8.21
C TYR A 87 4.88 -16.24 -8.51
N LEU A 88 3.75 -15.94 -7.88
CA LEU A 88 2.45 -16.50 -8.22
C LEU A 88 1.53 -15.33 -8.62
N GLY A 89 1.27 -15.18 -9.92
CA GLY A 89 0.48 -14.09 -10.49
C GLY A 89 -0.94 -14.54 -10.83
N THR A 90 -1.92 -13.65 -10.65
CA THR A 90 -3.30 -13.91 -11.12
C THR A 90 -3.36 -14.00 -12.64
N GLU A 91 -4.26 -14.82 -13.20
CA GLU A 91 -4.57 -14.82 -14.64
C GLU A 91 -5.22 -13.51 -15.08
N ASP A 92 -6.09 -12.96 -14.24
CA ASP A 92 -6.81 -11.71 -14.47
C ASP A 92 -5.98 -10.47 -14.13
N PHE A 93 -6.41 -9.32 -14.66
CA PHE A 93 -5.86 -8.00 -14.39
C PHE A 93 -6.82 -7.17 -13.55
N TYR A 94 -6.27 -6.38 -12.62
CA TYR A 94 -7.06 -5.59 -11.68
C TYR A 94 -6.61 -4.13 -11.70
N LYS A 95 -7.56 -3.20 -11.72
CA LYS A 95 -7.29 -1.77 -11.74
C LYS A 95 -7.66 -1.07 -10.43
N ASN A 96 -8.93 -1.07 -10.08
CA ASN A 96 -9.44 -0.41 -8.86
C ASN A 96 -10.05 -1.48 -7.95
N PHE A 97 -9.50 -1.67 -6.76
CA PHE A 97 -9.93 -2.78 -5.91
C PHE A 97 -9.60 -2.57 -4.43
N VAL A 98 -10.24 -3.38 -3.59
CA VAL A 98 -9.77 -3.72 -2.25
C VAL A 98 -9.39 -5.19 -2.24
N LEU A 99 -8.14 -5.48 -1.95
CA LEU A 99 -7.62 -6.84 -1.74
C LEU A 99 -7.47 -7.07 -0.24
N ASN A 100 -8.06 -8.15 0.26
CA ASN A 100 -7.84 -8.65 1.60
C ASN A 100 -7.16 -10.01 1.51
N LEU A 101 -6.17 -10.23 2.35
CA LEU A 101 -5.51 -11.52 2.49
C LEU A 101 -4.95 -11.68 3.90
N GLU A 102 -4.70 -12.93 4.27
CA GLU A 102 -4.00 -13.26 5.49
C GLU A 102 -2.72 -14.01 5.15
N PHE A 103 -1.64 -13.68 5.86
CA PHE A 103 -0.34 -14.33 5.68
C PHE A 103 0.28 -14.73 7.01
N LYS A 104 1.09 -15.80 6.97
CA LYS A 104 1.89 -16.25 8.10
C LYS A 104 3.31 -16.54 7.62
N GLN A 105 4.27 -15.82 8.15
CA GLN A 105 5.69 -16.00 7.87
C GLN A 105 6.26 -17.04 8.85
N GLU A 106 6.64 -18.23 8.35
CA GLU A 106 7.14 -19.34 9.19
C GLU A 106 8.66 -19.35 9.31
N SER A 107 9.35 -18.73 8.35
CA SER A 107 10.80 -18.51 8.40
C SER A 107 11.11 -17.15 7.77
N ASN A 108 12.39 -16.85 7.50
CA ASN A 108 12.77 -15.59 6.85
C ASN A 108 11.75 -15.20 5.77
N GLY A 109 10.79 -14.40 6.12
CA GLY A 109 9.57 -14.20 5.36
C GLY A 109 9.64 -13.00 4.42
N ASN A 110 10.75 -12.81 3.69
CA ASN A 110 10.83 -11.75 2.69
C ASN A 110 9.97 -12.11 1.47
N SER A 111 8.86 -11.43 1.36
CA SER A 111 7.80 -11.64 0.39
C SER A 111 7.18 -10.30 -0.01
N GLY A 112 6.09 -10.31 -0.74
CA GLY A 112 5.38 -9.10 -1.13
C GLY A 112 4.13 -9.41 -1.93
N VAL A 113 3.28 -8.39 -2.03
CA VAL A 113 2.07 -8.44 -2.84
C VAL A 113 2.16 -7.36 -3.91
N PHE A 114 2.41 -7.77 -5.14
CA PHE A 114 2.42 -6.88 -6.28
C PHE A 114 1.00 -6.54 -6.73
N PHE A 115 0.82 -5.34 -7.22
CA PHE A 115 -0.43 -4.89 -7.80
C PHE A 115 -0.18 -4.09 -9.08
N ARG A 116 -1.14 -4.16 -10.01
CA ARG A 116 -1.04 -3.54 -11.35
C ARG A 116 0.30 -3.85 -12.02
N SER A 117 0.78 -5.10 -11.85
CA SER A 117 2.10 -5.52 -12.28
C SER A 117 2.08 -6.25 -13.61
N THR A 118 3.24 -6.17 -14.31
CA THR A 118 3.56 -6.99 -15.47
C THR A 118 4.58 -8.03 -15.03
N VAL A 119 4.33 -9.31 -15.37
CA VAL A 119 5.21 -10.43 -15.03
C VAL A 119 5.77 -11.04 -16.31
N GLU A 120 7.09 -11.06 -16.42
CA GLU A 120 7.83 -11.66 -17.55
C GLU A 120 8.92 -12.60 -17.00
N GLY A 121 8.66 -13.90 -17.01
CA GLY A 121 9.52 -14.87 -16.32
C GLY A 121 9.61 -14.52 -14.82
N THR A 122 10.83 -14.35 -14.30
CA THR A 122 11.08 -13.94 -12.91
C THR A 122 11.28 -12.42 -12.75
N LYS A 123 10.94 -11.65 -13.78
CA LYS A 123 10.95 -10.19 -13.73
C LYS A 123 9.53 -9.66 -13.54
N VAL A 124 9.27 -8.99 -12.43
CA VAL A 124 8.00 -8.33 -12.14
C VAL A 124 8.21 -6.83 -12.08
N SER A 125 7.61 -6.10 -13.01
CA SER A 125 7.57 -4.64 -13.03
C SER A 125 6.23 -4.15 -12.49
N GLY A 126 6.22 -3.11 -11.67
CA GLY A 126 5.03 -2.55 -11.05
C GLY A 126 5.27 -2.24 -9.58
N TRP A 127 4.22 -2.26 -8.79
CA TRP A 127 4.27 -1.82 -7.39
C TRP A 127 4.04 -2.98 -6.45
N GLN A 128 4.91 -3.09 -5.46
CA GLN A 128 4.85 -4.11 -4.41
C GLN A 128 4.45 -3.46 -3.10
N VAL A 129 3.47 -4.04 -2.43
CA VAL A 129 3.27 -3.86 -1.00
C VAL A 129 4.17 -4.86 -0.29
N GLU A 130 5.09 -4.35 0.51
CA GLU A 130 6.08 -5.17 1.21
C GLU A 130 5.44 -6.09 2.23
N VAL A 131 5.94 -7.33 2.31
CA VAL A 131 5.69 -8.31 3.36
C VAL A 131 7.03 -8.87 3.79
N ALA A 132 7.58 -8.34 4.86
CA ALA A 132 8.90 -8.69 5.37
C ALA A 132 8.87 -8.86 6.90
N GLN A 133 10.01 -9.08 7.50
CA GLN A 133 10.15 -9.18 8.95
C GLN A 133 9.87 -7.84 9.64
N PRO A 134 9.56 -7.83 10.94
CA PRO A 134 9.40 -6.59 11.71
C PRO A 134 10.59 -5.65 11.52
N GLY A 135 10.31 -4.35 11.34
CA GLY A 135 11.33 -3.33 11.07
C GLY A 135 11.82 -3.28 9.61
N LYS A 136 11.20 -4.04 8.71
CA LYS A 136 11.53 -4.08 7.28
C LYS A 136 10.42 -3.52 6.39
N PHE A 137 9.60 -2.61 6.97
CA PHE A 137 8.62 -1.78 6.26
C PHE A 137 7.43 -2.53 5.66
N THR A 138 6.97 -3.63 6.28
CA THR A 138 5.73 -4.32 5.87
C THR A 138 4.58 -3.33 5.73
N GLY A 139 3.88 -3.38 4.58
CA GLY A 139 2.83 -2.43 4.23
C GLY A 139 3.30 -1.19 3.44
N GLY A 140 4.62 -0.96 3.32
CA GLY A 140 5.19 0.08 2.45
C GLY A 140 5.06 -0.26 0.97
N VAL A 141 5.29 0.72 0.09
CA VAL A 141 5.19 0.54 -1.37
C VAL A 141 6.53 0.75 -2.05
N TYR A 142 6.92 -0.25 -2.83
CA TYR A 142 8.14 -0.28 -3.62
C TYR A 142 7.81 -0.38 -5.12
N GLU A 143 8.45 0.41 -5.98
CA GLU A 143 8.35 0.30 -7.44
C GLU A 143 9.47 -0.59 -7.98
N SER A 144 9.13 -1.83 -8.33
CA SER A 144 10.07 -2.81 -8.87
C SER A 144 10.49 -2.48 -10.29
N TYR A 145 11.78 -2.55 -10.58
CA TYR A 145 12.39 -2.10 -11.83
C TYR A 145 12.06 -0.65 -12.19
N GLY A 146 11.87 0.19 -11.17
CA GLY A 146 11.54 1.60 -11.30
C GLY A 146 12.30 2.45 -10.29
N ARG A 147 11.56 3.24 -9.49
CA ARG A 147 12.11 4.24 -8.56
C ARG A 147 12.53 3.66 -7.20
N GLY A 148 12.29 2.36 -6.93
CA GLY A 148 12.53 1.76 -5.63
C GLY A 148 11.45 2.13 -4.61
N TRP A 149 11.84 2.40 -3.37
CA TRP A 149 10.89 2.80 -2.33
C TRP A 149 10.17 4.11 -2.66
N LEU A 150 8.84 4.04 -2.76
CA LEU A 150 8.00 5.22 -2.94
C LEU A 150 7.54 5.78 -1.60
N VAL A 151 7.13 4.90 -0.69
CA VAL A 151 6.72 5.25 0.66
C VAL A 151 6.97 4.09 1.61
N LYS A 152 7.47 4.40 2.80
CA LYS A 152 7.68 3.46 3.89
C LYS A 152 6.75 3.81 5.05
N PRO A 153 6.24 2.83 5.81
CA PRO A 153 5.61 3.12 7.10
C PRO A 153 6.58 3.87 8.02
N ILE A 154 6.03 4.65 8.94
CA ILE A 154 6.83 5.28 10.00
C ILE A 154 7.52 4.19 10.82
N ASP A 155 8.75 4.42 11.26
CA ASP A 155 9.55 3.47 12.03
C ASP A 155 8.76 2.92 13.23
N GLY A 156 8.78 1.59 13.37
CA GLY A 156 8.08 0.87 14.41
C GLY A 156 6.57 0.67 14.18
N LYS A 157 6.01 1.20 13.11
CA LYS A 157 4.57 1.05 12.79
C LYS A 157 4.21 -0.38 12.41
N ASP A 158 5.17 -1.16 11.91
CA ASP A 158 5.00 -2.57 11.62
C ASP A 158 5.21 -3.49 12.86
N SER A 159 5.27 -2.92 14.07
CA SER A 159 5.36 -3.67 15.33
C SER A 159 4.15 -4.56 15.61
N SER A 160 3.01 -4.29 14.97
CA SER A 160 1.83 -5.15 15.01
C SER A 160 1.99 -6.44 14.20
N LEU A 161 3.05 -6.57 13.38
CA LEU A 161 3.39 -7.77 12.63
C LEU A 161 3.85 -8.88 13.60
N LYS A 162 3.26 -10.06 13.44
CA LYS A 162 3.53 -11.23 14.29
C LYS A 162 4.13 -12.35 13.45
N MET A 163 5.41 -12.66 13.69
CA MET A 163 6.06 -13.82 13.09
C MET A 163 5.43 -15.11 13.60
N ASN A 164 5.30 -16.12 12.73
CA ASN A 164 4.67 -17.41 12.99
C ASN A 164 3.18 -17.36 13.40
N GLU A 165 2.54 -16.20 13.29
CA GLU A 165 1.11 -16.02 13.48
C GLU A 165 0.45 -15.48 12.21
N TRP A 166 -0.88 -15.56 12.13
CA TRP A 166 -1.64 -14.99 11.05
C TRP A 166 -1.72 -13.47 11.18
N ASN A 167 -1.35 -12.78 10.10
CA ASN A 167 -1.47 -11.34 9.95
C ASN A 167 -2.44 -11.03 8.81
N LYS A 168 -3.25 -10.00 8.99
CA LYS A 168 -4.18 -9.53 7.96
C LYS A 168 -3.58 -8.34 7.22
N LEU A 169 -3.49 -8.43 5.91
CA LEU A 169 -3.11 -7.32 5.02
C LEU A 169 -4.32 -6.90 4.19
N THR A 170 -4.59 -5.60 4.16
CA THR A 170 -5.58 -5.00 3.26
C THR A 170 -4.88 -3.98 2.37
N ILE A 171 -5.10 -4.09 1.07
CA ILE A 171 -4.55 -3.18 0.05
C ILE A 171 -5.73 -2.56 -0.71
N LYS A 172 -5.90 -1.26 -0.61
CA LYS A 172 -6.90 -0.49 -1.36
C LYS A 172 -6.20 0.28 -2.46
N VAL A 173 -6.63 0.09 -3.70
CA VAL A 173 -6.10 0.80 -4.87
C VAL A 173 -7.26 1.39 -5.65
N TYR A 174 -7.28 2.73 -5.76
CA TYR A 174 -8.31 3.44 -6.52
C TYR A 174 -7.71 4.68 -7.21
N GLY A 175 -7.93 4.80 -8.51
CA GLY A 175 -7.28 5.85 -9.30
C GLY A 175 -5.76 5.77 -9.14
N ASP A 176 -5.13 6.84 -8.73
CA ASP A 176 -3.70 6.98 -8.44
C ASP A 176 -3.34 6.70 -6.97
N SER A 177 -4.34 6.45 -6.12
CA SER A 177 -4.14 6.26 -4.68
C SER A 177 -4.02 4.80 -4.28
N VAL A 178 -3.09 4.51 -3.36
CA VAL A 178 -2.93 3.24 -2.65
C VAL A 178 -2.90 3.47 -1.15
N THR A 179 -3.68 2.68 -0.42
CA THR A 179 -3.69 2.67 1.05
C THR A 179 -3.53 1.23 1.53
N THR A 180 -2.65 1.01 2.49
CA THR A 180 -2.39 -0.31 3.07
C THR A 180 -2.70 -0.36 4.55
N PHE A 181 -3.17 -1.52 5.02
CA PHE A 181 -3.45 -1.78 6.43
C PHE A 181 -2.85 -3.12 6.84
N LEU A 182 -2.17 -3.15 7.97
CA LEU A 182 -1.67 -4.37 8.62
C LEU A 182 -2.41 -4.56 9.94
N ASN A 183 -3.05 -5.72 10.12
CA ASN A 183 -3.83 -6.05 11.33
C ASN A 183 -4.87 -4.98 11.70
N GLY A 184 -5.40 -4.27 10.71
CA GLY A 184 -6.39 -3.20 10.88
C GLY A 184 -5.79 -1.82 11.10
N GLU A 185 -4.48 -1.70 11.31
CA GLU A 185 -3.78 -0.43 11.42
C GLU A 185 -3.36 0.07 10.03
N GLN A 186 -3.66 1.33 9.71
CA GLN A 186 -3.23 1.92 8.45
C GLN A 186 -1.72 2.14 8.45
N MET A 187 -1.03 1.53 7.49
CA MET A 187 0.41 1.62 7.34
C MET A 187 0.80 2.86 6.55
N ILE A 188 0.27 3.01 5.35
CA ILE A 188 0.53 4.16 4.46
C ILE A 188 -0.73 4.57 3.69
N THR A 189 -0.71 5.80 3.19
CA THR A 189 -1.49 6.27 2.04
C THR A 189 -0.53 7.01 1.12
N TYR A 190 -0.60 6.71 -0.18
CA TYR A 190 0.28 7.28 -1.18
C TYR A 190 -0.46 7.45 -2.51
N SER A 191 -0.19 8.53 -3.22
CA SER A 191 -0.77 8.79 -4.55
C SER A 191 0.33 9.05 -5.57
N ASP A 192 0.18 8.44 -6.75
CA ASP A 192 1.14 8.55 -7.84
C ASP A 192 0.45 8.34 -9.21
N GLU A 193 0.67 9.27 -10.13
CA GLU A 193 0.04 9.27 -11.45
C GLU A 193 0.40 8.01 -12.28
N LYS A 194 1.60 7.44 -12.10
CA LYS A 194 1.99 6.20 -12.80
C LYS A 194 1.17 5.03 -12.29
N ILE A 195 0.91 4.96 -10.96
CA ILE A 195 0.00 3.98 -10.38
C ILE A 195 -1.39 4.13 -11.01
N GLY A 196 -1.90 5.36 -11.13
CA GLY A 196 -3.22 5.63 -11.70
C GLY A 196 -3.41 5.18 -13.14
N LYS A 197 -2.37 5.30 -13.95
CA LYS A 197 -2.38 4.92 -15.37
C LYS A 197 -2.26 3.42 -15.59
N ALA A 198 -1.75 2.66 -14.63
CA ALA A 198 -1.48 1.24 -14.78
C ALA A 198 -2.71 0.35 -14.60
N ASN A 199 -2.63 -0.82 -15.17
CA ASN A 199 -3.49 -1.98 -14.96
C ASN A 199 -2.62 -3.22 -15.04
N GLY A 200 -2.90 -4.27 -14.27
CA GLY A 200 -2.07 -5.45 -14.30
C GLY A 200 -2.47 -6.51 -13.29
N ARG A 201 -1.59 -7.48 -13.13
CA ARG A 201 -1.81 -8.63 -12.24
C ARG A 201 -1.60 -8.25 -10.78
N ILE A 202 -2.22 -9.02 -9.91
CA ILE A 202 -1.79 -9.20 -8.53
C ILE A 202 -0.79 -10.37 -8.56
N ALA A 203 0.35 -10.23 -7.88
CA ALA A 203 1.29 -11.33 -7.76
C ALA A 203 1.86 -11.41 -6.34
N LEU A 204 1.95 -12.62 -5.81
CA LEU A 204 2.66 -12.92 -4.57
C LEU A 204 4.12 -13.23 -4.90
N GLN A 205 5.03 -12.86 -4.01
CA GLN A 205 6.48 -13.00 -4.22
C GLN A 205 7.09 -14.02 -3.27
N ILE A 206 8.12 -14.72 -3.76
CA ILE A 206 9.23 -15.25 -2.96
C ILE A 206 10.47 -14.47 -3.36
N HIS A 207 11.11 -13.81 -2.40
CA HIS A 207 12.36 -13.09 -2.63
C HIS A 207 13.53 -14.09 -2.82
N ASP A 208 14.61 -13.66 -3.47
CA ASP A 208 15.83 -14.46 -3.58
C ASP A 208 16.53 -14.67 -2.22
N GLY A 209 17.60 -15.46 -2.21
CA GLY A 209 18.43 -15.73 -1.04
C GLY A 209 18.03 -16.94 -0.22
N GLY A 210 16.88 -17.55 -0.50
CA GLY A 210 16.47 -18.82 0.12
C GLY A 210 15.97 -18.71 1.56
N GLY A 211 15.54 -19.84 2.13
CA GLY A 211 15.07 -19.95 3.50
C GLY A 211 13.71 -19.28 3.77
N ILE A 212 12.96 -18.96 2.74
CA ILE A 212 11.66 -18.30 2.84
C ILE A 212 10.57 -19.35 2.90
N LYS A 213 9.64 -19.18 3.86
CA LYS A 213 8.38 -19.91 3.90
C LYS A 213 7.28 -19.00 4.40
N VAL A 214 6.26 -18.79 3.57
CA VAL A 214 5.06 -17.99 3.89
C VAL A 214 3.82 -18.78 3.51
N LYS A 215 2.82 -18.77 4.39
CA LYS A 215 1.49 -19.33 4.12
C LYS A 215 0.49 -18.21 3.93
N TRP A 216 -0.46 -18.42 3.01
CA TRP A 216 -1.48 -17.46 2.65
C TRP A 216 -2.87 -18.11 2.69
N LYS A 217 -3.88 -17.33 3.05
CA LYS A 217 -5.30 -17.73 3.00
C LYS A 217 -6.21 -16.52 2.88
N ASN A 218 -7.51 -16.77 2.68
CA ASN A 218 -8.54 -15.73 2.65
C ASN A 218 -8.21 -14.60 1.66
N ILE A 219 -7.61 -14.99 0.50
CA ILE A 219 -7.23 -14.04 -0.55
C ILE A 219 -8.47 -13.69 -1.34
N LYS A 220 -9.00 -12.50 -1.15
CA LYS A 220 -10.24 -12.05 -1.78
C LYS A 220 -10.21 -10.60 -2.20
N ILE A 221 -10.87 -10.31 -3.28
CA ILE A 221 -10.89 -9.01 -3.93
C ILE A 221 -12.32 -8.48 -4.09
N HIS A 222 -12.48 -7.19 -3.87
CA HIS A 222 -13.63 -6.44 -4.36
C HIS A 222 -13.16 -5.44 -5.41
N GLU A 223 -13.70 -5.54 -6.63
CA GLU A 223 -13.40 -4.60 -7.70
C GLU A 223 -14.40 -3.46 -7.72
N PHE A 224 -13.90 -2.22 -7.73
CA PHE A 224 -14.73 -1.03 -7.90
C PHE A 224 -15.15 -0.88 -9.37
N LYS A 225 -16.45 -0.84 -9.61
CA LYS A 225 -17.00 -0.52 -10.93
C LYS A 225 -16.90 1.01 -11.16
N LYS A 226 -16.87 1.41 -12.43
CA LYS A 226 -16.77 2.83 -12.83
C LYS A 226 -17.85 3.76 -12.24
N LEU A 227 -18.92 3.19 -11.70
CA LEU A 227 -20.05 3.89 -11.06
C LEU A 227 -19.93 4.01 -9.53
N ASP A 228 -18.90 3.41 -8.94
CA ASP A 228 -18.67 3.47 -7.48
C ASP A 228 -17.90 4.75 -7.08
N THR A 229 -18.22 5.89 -7.70
CA THR A 229 -17.57 7.18 -7.46
C THR A 229 -17.85 7.78 -6.07
N ASP A 230 -18.76 7.19 -5.30
CA ASP A 230 -19.19 7.67 -3.99
C ASP A 230 -18.36 7.12 -2.81
N PHE A 231 -17.27 6.39 -3.09
CA PHE A 231 -16.36 5.92 -2.04
C PHE A 231 -15.20 6.91 -1.87
N THR A 232 -15.40 7.92 -1.05
CA THR A 232 -14.29 8.69 -0.48
C THR A 232 -13.55 7.82 0.55
N PHE A 233 -12.22 7.72 0.36
CA PHE A 233 -11.30 6.98 1.22
C PHE A 233 -10.90 7.83 2.43
#